data_178aea644ff7fa500d1857b412898cbf
#
_entry.id   178aea644ff7fa500d1857b412898cbf
#
_cell.length_a   1.000
_cell.length_b   1.000
_cell.length_c   1.000
_cell.angle_alpha   90.00
_cell.angle_beta   90.00
_cell.angle_gamma   90.00
#
_symmetry.space_group_name_H-M   'P 1'
#
loop_
_entity.id
_entity.type
_entity.pdbx_description
1 polymer ?
#
loop_
_entity_poly.entity_id
_entity_poly.type
_entity_poly.pdbx_seq_one_letter_code
_entity_poly.pdbx_strand_id
1 'polypeptide(L)'
;MNDESKLYAETKQVNQFFRRFNNEEGPDGIRYNKRSKEYRNPDTRLKYLNILFDLENESLNNKVKEDFLDVVTNDSLPLYLDFHSPGWFAEVKTKFLYRGQDKYVTFYLELEQENLGYKWVITNVFFDEYTQILEEKNSGTKKFLHPMSHELDFMNFIRVFDDKSSIEDYTSKGFAPDYLSVFIYEFKQGLFKYQTVMNLKFHFFQIPGFYFELEKFNRSGYNTGWLISRLTAITDDEKAVLMKYIYHD
;
A
#
# COMPACT_ATOMS: atom_id res chain seq x y z
N MET A 1 2.16 -39.90 -0.14
CA MET A 1 2.44 -38.56 -0.76
C MET A 1 1.12 -38.04 -1.27
N ASN A 2 0.52 -37.11 -0.56
CA ASN A 2 -0.66 -36.39 -1.09
C ASN A 2 -0.19 -35.48 -2.21
N ASP A 3 -0.81 -35.64 -3.37
CA ASP A 3 -0.50 -34.88 -4.57
C ASP A 3 -0.91 -33.42 -4.36
N GLU A 4 0.03 -32.59 -3.87
CA GLU A 4 -0.15 -31.15 -3.67
C GLU A 4 -0.34 -30.39 -4.99
N SER A 5 -0.05 -31.05 -6.12
CA SER A 5 -0.23 -30.49 -7.47
C SER A 5 -1.69 -30.14 -7.81
N LYS A 6 -2.65 -30.68 -7.03
CA LYS A 6 -4.08 -30.36 -7.17
C LYS A 6 -4.53 -29.11 -6.42
N LEU A 7 -3.68 -28.53 -5.56
CA LEU A 7 -3.96 -27.27 -4.87
C LEU A 7 -3.32 -26.12 -5.66
N TYR A 8 -4.09 -25.55 -6.57
CA TYR A 8 -3.61 -24.41 -7.35
C TYR A 8 -3.72 -23.12 -6.54
N ALA A 9 -2.60 -22.39 -6.40
CA ALA A 9 -2.60 -21.00 -5.89
C ALA A 9 -3.07 -19.98 -6.92
N GLU A 10 -3.63 -20.40 -8.06
CA GLU A 10 -4.05 -19.51 -9.14
C GLU A 10 -5.13 -18.52 -8.65
N THR A 11 -4.68 -17.38 -8.15
CA THR A 11 -5.52 -16.30 -7.64
C THR A 11 -5.60 -15.20 -8.69
N LYS A 12 -6.66 -15.22 -9.51
CA LYS A 12 -6.85 -14.25 -10.61
C LYS A 12 -7.20 -12.85 -10.12
N GLN A 13 -7.85 -12.77 -8.96
CA GLN A 13 -8.27 -11.53 -8.32
C GLN A 13 -7.83 -11.50 -6.86
N VAL A 14 -7.53 -10.32 -6.31
CA VAL A 14 -7.09 -10.20 -4.91
C VAL A 14 -8.09 -10.76 -3.91
N ASN A 15 -9.40 -10.64 -4.17
CA ASN A 15 -10.42 -11.21 -3.29
C ASN A 15 -10.40 -12.76 -3.26
N GLN A 16 -9.85 -13.43 -4.28
CA GLN A 16 -9.60 -14.88 -4.23
C GLN A 16 -8.45 -15.21 -3.28
N PHE A 17 -7.41 -14.34 -3.22
CA PHE A 17 -6.35 -14.51 -2.25
C PHE A 17 -6.91 -14.54 -0.82
N PHE A 18 -7.78 -13.60 -0.45
CA PHE A 18 -8.45 -13.59 0.87
C PHE A 18 -9.19 -14.91 1.13
N ARG A 19 -9.99 -15.37 0.17
CA ARG A 19 -10.76 -16.61 0.32
C ARG A 19 -9.88 -17.84 0.46
N ARG A 20 -8.79 -17.90 -0.28
CA ARG A 20 -7.81 -18.99 -0.19
C ARG A 20 -7.00 -18.97 1.08
N PHE A 21 -6.57 -17.79 1.51
CA PHE A 21 -5.93 -17.59 2.80
C PHE A 21 -6.81 -18.07 3.95
N ASN A 22 -8.10 -17.80 3.86
CA ASN A 22 -9.09 -18.18 4.87
C ASN A 22 -9.62 -19.63 4.69
N ASN A 23 -9.30 -20.30 3.60
CA ASN A 23 -9.92 -21.56 3.18
C ASN A 23 -11.46 -21.46 3.06
N GLU A 24 -11.92 -20.47 2.29
CA GLU A 24 -13.33 -20.19 2.04
C GLU A 24 -13.78 -20.56 0.62
N GLU A 25 -12.86 -21.07 -0.21
CA GLU A 25 -13.15 -21.59 -1.55
C GLU A 25 -12.30 -22.84 -1.87
N GLY A 26 -12.82 -23.68 -2.75
CA GLY A 26 -12.12 -24.88 -3.23
C GLY A 26 -11.09 -24.59 -4.33
N PRO A 27 -10.34 -25.64 -4.76
CA PRO A 27 -9.39 -25.54 -5.87
C PRO A 27 -10.01 -25.08 -7.18
N ASP A 28 -11.29 -25.36 -7.37
CA ASP A 28 -12.13 -24.99 -8.52
C ASP A 28 -12.61 -23.51 -8.46
N GLY A 29 -12.31 -22.78 -7.37
CA GLY A 29 -12.76 -21.41 -7.12
C GLY A 29 -14.21 -21.31 -6.65
N ILE A 30 -14.87 -22.44 -6.36
CA ILE A 30 -16.23 -22.44 -5.81
C ILE A 30 -16.17 -22.15 -4.32
N ARG A 31 -16.99 -21.19 -3.88
CA ARG A 31 -17.08 -20.81 -2.46
C ARG A 31 -17.72 -21.92 -1.63
N TYR A 32 -17.10 -22.22 -0.50
CA TYR A 32 -17.66 -23.14 0.46
C TYR A 32 -18.87 -22.54 1.18
N ASN A 33 -19.87 -23.36 1.46
CA ASN A 33 -20.95 -22.95 2.37
C ASN A 33 -20.36 -22.77 3.79
N LYS A 34 -20.69 -21.67 4.46
CA LYS A 34 -20.21 -21.39 5.83
C LYS A 34 -20.51 -22.49 6.86
N ARG A 35 -21.49 -23.36 6.57
CA ARG A 35 -21.87 -24.50 7.43
C ARG A 35 -21.21 -25.82 7.02
N SER A 36 -20.46 -25.85 5.94
CA SER A 36 -19.78 -27.05 5.48
C SER A 36 -18.53 -27.33 6.31
N LYS A 37 -18.08 -28.59 6.34
CA LYS A 37 -16.85 -29.01 7.04
C LYS A 37 -15.59 -28.49 6.37
N GLU A 38 -15.69 -28.14 5.11
CA GLU A 38 -14.59 -27.62 4.29
C GLU A 38 -14.31 -26.15 4.61
N TYR A 39 -15.36 -25.38 5.00
CA TYR A 39 -15.22 -23.97 5.31
C TYR A 39 -14.28 -23.73 6.49
N ARG A 40 -13.18 -23.02 6.24
CA ARG A 40 -12.12 -22.72 7.22
C ARG A 40 -11.51 -23.96 7.90
N ASN A 41 -11.54 -25.10 7.21
CA ASN A 41 -10.93 -26.33 7.71
C ASN A 41 -9.41 -26.14 7.94
N PRO A 42 -8.89 -26.42 9.17
CA PRO A 42 -7.50 -26.11 9.52
C PRO A 42 -6.47 -26.81 8.65
N ASP A 43 -6.64 -28.11 8.40
CA ASP A 43 -5.68 -28.93 7.65
C ASP A 43 -5.56 -28.49 6.19
N THR A 44 -6.70 -28.23 5.55
CA THR A 44 -6.75 -27.73 4.18
C THR A 44 -6.21 -26.30 4.10
N ARG A 45 -6.54 -25.47 5.10
CA ARG A 45 -6.06 -24.10 5.20
C ARG A 45 -4.55 -24.01 5.28
N LEU A 46 -3.91 -24.83 6.13
CA LEU A 46 -2.45 -24.85 6.25
C LEU A 46 -1.78 -25.21 4.91
N LYS A 47 -2.35 -26.16 4.16
CA LYS A 47 -1.86 -26.50 2.81
C LYS A 47 -1.96 -25.32 1.85
N TYR A 48 -3.10 -24.61 1.82
CA TYR A 48 -3.26 -23.41 1.00
C TYR A 48 -2.30 -22.29 1.38
N LEU A 49 -2.17 -22.01 2.67
CA LEU A 49 -1.25 -20.99 3.15
C LEU A 49 0.18 -21.22 2.65
N ASN A 50 0.65 -22.48 2.69
CA ASN A 50 2.00 -22.81 2.23
C ASN A 50 2.22 -22.49 0.74
N ILE A 51 1.22 -22.69 -0.12
CA ILE A 51 1.35 -22.45 -1.56
C ILE A 51 1.02 -21.01 -1.96
N LEU A 52 0.50 -20.17 -1.05
CA LEU A 52 0.26 -18.76 -1.30
C LEU A 52 1.52 -17.89 -1.18
N PHE A 53 2.62 -18.45 -0.71
CA PHE A 53 3.92 -17.79 -0.77
C PHE A 53 4.54 -17.92 -2.16
N ASP A 54 5.31 -16.94 -2.58
CA ASP A 54 6.17 -17.06 -3.75
C ASP A 54 7.30 -18.09 -3.46
N LEU A 55 7.14 -19.28 -3.99
CA LEU A 55 8.08 -20.41 -3.72
C LEU A 55 9.41 -20.24 -4.46
N GLU A 56 9.50 -19.37 -5.45
CA GLU A 56 10.75 -19.07 -6.16
C GLU A 56 11.56 -17.95 -5.48
N ASN A 57 10.99 -17.31 -4.46
CA ASN A 57 11.65 -16.23 -3.74
C ASN A 57 12.52 -16.76 -2.59
N GLU A 58 13.80 -16.95 -2.86
CA GLU A 58 14.79 -17.43 -1.87
C GLU A 58 15.03 -16.42 -0.72
N SER A 59 14.58 -15.18 -0.85
CA SER A 59 14.74 -14.16 0.19
C SER A 59 13.72 -14.28 1.33
N LEU A 60 12.67 -15.07 1.16
CA LEU A 60 11.70 -15.34 2.22
C LEU A 60 12.32 -16.16 3.35
N ASN A 61 12.34 -15.58 4.55
CA ASN A 61 12.91 -16.24 5.72
C ASN A 61 11.98 -17.37 6.20
N ASN A 62 12.46 -18.61 6.13
CA ASN A 62 11.68 -19.78 6.50
C ASN A 62 11.19 -19.74 7.95
N LYS A 63 12.01 -19.24 8.89
CA LYS A 63 11.60 -19.13 10.28
C LYS A 63 10.45 -18.13 10.46
N VAL A 64 10.54 -16.97 9.81
CA VAL A 64 9.46 -15.96 9.86
C VAL A 64 8.19 -16.51 9.21
N LYS A 65 8.32 -17.33 8.16
CA LYS A 65 7.19 -18.02 7.53
C LYS A 65 6.55 -19.05 8.49
N GLU A 66 7.34 -19.84 9.18
CA GLU A 66 6.86 -20.80 10.19
C GLU A 66 6.13 -20.08 11.33
N ASP A 67 6.77 -19.06 11.92
CA ASP A 67 6.17 -18.24 12.99
C ASP A 67 4.84 -17.59 12.53
N PHE A 68 4.78 -17.10 11.29
CA PHE A 68 3.55 -16.55 10.71
C PHE A 68 2.45 -17.60 10.57
N LEU A 69 2.80 -18.79 10.04
CA LEU A 69 1.85 -19.89 9.90
C LEU A 69 1.31 -20.34 11.25
N ASP A 70 2.16 -20.47 12.26
CA ASP A 70 1.77 -20.84 13.62
C ASP A 70 0.79 -19.83 14.23
N VAL A 71 1.02 -18.54 14.00
CA VAL A 71 0.12 -17.48 14.48
C VAL A 71 -1.22 -17.50 13.77
N VAL A 72 -1.24 -17.61 12.44
CA VAL A 72 -2.51 -17.54 11.68
C VAL A 72 -3.33 -18.82 11.77
N THR A 73 -2.69 -19.97 12.03
CA THR A 73 -3.38 -21.27 12.16
C THR A 73 -3.53 -21.74 13.59
N ASN A 74 -3.33 -20.86 14.58
CA ASN A 74 -3.46 -21.21 15.99
C ASN A 74 -4.81 -21.87 16.30
N ASP A 75 -4.80 -23.04 16.92
CA ASP A 75 -6.01 -23.84 17.17
C ASP A 75 -7.04 -23.12 18.06
N SER A 76 -6.57 -22.31 19.02
CA SER A 76 -7.44 -21.62 19.98
C SER A 76 -7.96 -20.28 19.44
N LEU A 77 -7.18 -19.59 18.61
CA LEU A 77 -7.49 -18.27 18.07
C LEU A 77 -6.94 -18.12 16.64
N PRO A 78 -7.55 -18.80 15.65
CA PRO A 78 -7.11 -18.68 14.27
C PRO A 78 -7.39 -17.26 13.71
N LEU A 79 -6.41 -16.69 13.04
CA LEU A 79 -6.54 -15.36 12.44
C LEU A 79 -6.92 -15.47 10.95
N TYR A 80 -7.84 -14.63 10.52
CA TYR A 80 -8.35 -14.56 9.16
C TYR A 80 -8.17 -13.18 8.58
N LEU A 81 -7.97 -13.08 7.27
CA LEU A 81 -8.00 -11.81 6.57
C LEU A 81 -9.45 -11.39 6.29
N ASP A 82 -9.74 -10.12 6.48
CA ASP A 82 -11.02 -9.53 6.13
C ASP A 82 -10.84 -8.49 5.02
N PHE A 83 -11.49 -8.74 3.89
CA PHE A 83 -11.41 -7.89 2.70
C PHE A 83 -11.95 -6.47 2.95
N HIS A 84 -12.93 -6.32 3.86
CA HIS A 84 -13.60 -5.05 4.13
C HIS A 84 -13.08 -4.32 5.38
N SER A 85 -12.19 -4.97 6.14
CA SER A 85 -11.56 -4.35 7.31
C SER A 85 -10.32 -3.55 6.91
N PRO A 86 -9.96 -2.49 7.65
CA PRO A 86 -8.74 -1.72 7.43
C PRO A 86 -7.49 -2.56 7.67
N GLY A 87 -6.34 -1.97 7.39
CA GLY A 87 -5.03 -2.60 7.59
C GLY A 87 -4.50 -3.32 6.36
N TRP A 88 -5.01 -2.97 5.18
CA TRP A 88 -4.41 -3.32 3.90
C TRP A 88 -4.77 -2.27 2.85
N PHE A 89 -3.90 -2.07 1.87
CA PHE A 89 -4.09 -1.10 0.81
C PHE A 89 -3.35 -1.51 -0.46
N ALA A 90 -3.70 -0.86 -1.57
CA ALA A 90 -3.03 -1.03 -2.85
C ALA A 90 -2.01 0.07 -3.10
N GLU A 91 -0.84 -0.31 -3.62
CA GLU A 91 0.16 0.58 -4.21
C GLU A 91 0.14 0.39 -5.72
N VAL A 92 -0.19 1.43 -6.47
CA VAL A 92 -0.34 1.41 -7.93
C VAL A 92 0.69 2.34 -8.56
N LYS A 93 1.76 1.78 -9.11
CA LYS A 93 2.76 2.55 -9.85
C LYS A 93 2.28 2.73 -11.30
N THR A 94 2.12 3.98 -11.71
CA THR A 94 1.60 4.36 -13.01
C THR A 94 2.60 5.17 -13.81
N LYS A 95 2.50 5.10 -15.12
CA LYS A 95 3.27 5.92 -16.05
C LYS A 95 2.39 7.01 -16.64
N PHE A 96 2.90 8.23 -16.58
CA PHE A 96 2.29 9.41 -17.18
C PHE A 96 3.27 10.13 -18.11
N LEU A 97 2.72 10.84 -19.09
CA LEU A 97 3.42 11.90 -19.76
C LEU A 97 3.15 13.19 -18.97
N TYR A 98 4.17 13.68 -18.24
CA TYR A 98 4.11 14.91 -17.46
C TYR A 98 4.94 15.99 -18.13
N ARG A 99 4.32 17.09 -18.53
CA ARG A 99 4.97 18.19 -19.26
C ARG A 99 5.82 17.71 -20.45
N GLY A 100 5.34 16.68 -21.17
CA GLY A 100 6.01 16.11 -22.34
C GLY A 100 7.12 15.08 -22.03
N GLN A 101 7.33 14.70 -20.77
CA GLN A 101 8.30 13.69 -20.33
C GLN A 101 7.61 12.50 -19.68
N ASP A 102 8.14 11.31 -19.92
CA ASP A 102 7.69 10.10 -19.23
C ASP A 102 8.08 10.15 -17.74
N LYS A 103 7.10 10.09 -16.86
CA LYS A 103 7.27 10.12 -15.40
C LYS A 103 6.43 9.04 -14.74
N TYR A 104 6.82 8.66 -13.55
CA TYR A 104 6.12 7.66 -12.75
C TYR A 104 5.47 8.32 -11.54
N VAL A 105 4.21 7.95 -11.30
CA VAL A 105 3.43 8.39 -10.14
C VAL A 105 2.93 7.15 -9.43
N THR A 106 3.12 7.08 -8.13
CA THR A 106 2.60 6.01 -7.28
C THR A 106 1.37 6.50 -6.54
N PHE A 107 0.27 5.75 -6.65
CA PHE A 107 -0.97 6.01 -5.93
C PHE A 107 -1.17 4.97 -4.85
N TYR A 108 -1.66 5.41 -3.70
CA TYR A 108 -2.11 4.54 -2.62
C TYR A 108 -3.63 4.57 -2.56
N LEU A 109 -4.23 3.38 -2.53
CA LEU A 109 -5.68 3.23 -2.56
C LEU A 109 -6.14 2.34 -1.42
N GLU A 110 -7.22 2.75 -0.77
CA GLU A 110 -7.90 1.97 0.26
C GLU A 110 -9.35 1.71 -0.12
N LEU A 111 -9.97 0.75 0.57
CA LEU A 111 -11.41 0.51 0.46
C LEU A 111 -12.17 1.44 1.39
N GLU A 112 -13.09 2.21 0.84
CA GLU A 112 -14.03 3.05 1.58
C GLU A 112 -15.44 2.50 1.43
N GLN A 113 -16.16 2.40 2.54
CA GLN A 113 -17.57 2.01 2.50
C GLN A 113 -18.42 3.15 1.90
N GLU A 114 -19.25 2.80 0.93
CA GLU A 114 -20.22 3.71 0.33
C GLU A 114 -21.59 3.06 0.23
N ASN A 115 -22.54 3.57 0.98
CA ASN A 115 -23.89 2.99 1.10
C ASN A 115 -23.85 1.50 1.47
N LEU A 116 -24.28 0.62 0.54
CA LEU A 116 -24.33 -0.84 0.71
C LEU A 116 -23.11 -1.56 0.10
N GLY A 117 -22.13 -0.82 -0.39
CA GLY A 117 -20.96 -1.38 -1.07
C GLY A 117 -19.65 -0.77 -0.60
N TYR A 118 -18.60 -1.08 -1.33
CA TYR A 118 -17.26 -0.54 -1.13
C TYR A 118 -16.70 -0.07 -2.47
N LYS A 119 -15.92 1.00 -2.41
CA LYS A 119 -15.18 1.53 -3.56
C LYS A 119 -13.70 1.69 -3.21
N TRP A 120 -12.85 1.66 -4.22
CA TRP A 120 -11.47 2.08 -4.09
C TRP A 120 -11.38 3.61 -4.12
N VAL A 121 -10.68 4.18 -3.16
CA VAL A 121 -10.40 5.62 -3.09
C VAL A 121 -8.90 5.84 -3.06
N ILE A 122 -8.43 6.89 -3.73
CA ILE A 122 -7.03 7.31 -3.66
C ILE A 122 -6.86 8.07 -2.34
N THR A 123 -5.97 7.56 -1.49
CA THR A 123 -5.70 8.16 -0.17
C THR A 123 -4.43 9.00 -0.17
N ASN A 124 -3.44 8.62 -0.99
CA ASN A 124 -2.19 9.36 -1.12
C ASN A 124 -1.59 9.20 -2.52
N VAL A 125 -0.67 10.10 -2.87
CA VAL A 125 0.11 10.05 -4.09
C VAL A 125 1.57 10.38 -3.79
N PHE A 126 2.49 9.61 -4.37
CA PHE A 126 3.91 9.92 -4.36
C PHE A 126 4.39 10.22 -5.77
N PHE A 127 5.07 11.36 -5.91
CA PHE A 127 5.67 11.81 -7.15
C PHE A 127 6.97 12.55 -6.85
N ASP A 128 8.10 12.02 -7.35
CA ASP A 128 9.44 12.54 -7.05
C ASP A 128 9.60 14.05 -7.30
N GLU A 129 8.90 14.60 -8.29
CA GLU A 129 8.97 16.02 -8.59
C GLU A 129 8.40 16.88 -7.45
N TYR A 130 7.40 16.36 -6.72
CA TYR A 130 6.81 17.10 -5.59
C TYR A 130 7.74 17.12 -4.40
N THR A 131 8.40 15.99 -4.08
CA THR A 131 9.35 15.92 -2.98
C THR A 131 10.54 16.86 -3.22
N GLN A 132 11.04 16.92 -4.45
CA GLN A 132 12.14 17.84 -4.81
C GLN A 132 11.78 19.32 -4.67
N ILE A 133 10.52 19.69 -4.90
CA ILE A 133 10.05 21.07 -4.85
C ILE A 133 9.62 21.46 -3.42
N LEU A 134 9.00 20.54 -2.69
CA LEU A 134 8.29 20.81 -1.44
C LEU A 134 9.03 20.30 -0.19
N GLU A 135 10.13 19.54 -0.35
CA GLU A 135 10.99 19.19 0.78
C GLU A 135 11.63 20.45 1.39
N GLU A 136 11.51 20.59 2.71
CA GLU A 136 12.23 21.61 3.45
C GLU A 136 13.73 21.48 3.17
N LYS A 137 14.26 22.37 2.33
CA LYS A 137 15.71 22.60 2.34
C LYS A 137 16.01 23.16 3.73
N ASN A 138 16.65 22.38 4.58
CA ASN A 138 17.21 22.83 5.86
C ASN A 138 18.26 23.94 5.61
N SER A 139 17.80 25.10 5.17
CA SER A 139 18.60 26.31 5.14
C SER A 139 18.71 26.79 6.58
N GLY A 140 19.92 26.83 7.13
CA GLY A 140 20.20 27.05 8.56
C GLY A 140 19.67 28.32 9.20
N THR A 141 18.96 29.17 8.49
CA THR A 141 18.23 30.34 8.99
C THR A 141 16.88 30.45 8.29
N LYS A 142 15.82 30.03 8.97
CA LYS A 142 14.46 30.23 8.46
C LYS A 142 14.18 31.73 8.31
N LYS A 143 13.74 32.13 7.14
CA LYS A 143 13.28 33.51 6.88
C LYS A 143 11.92 33.71 7.60
N PHE A 144 11.66 34.92 8.04
CA PHE A 144 10.40 35.26 8.69
C PHE A 144 10.03 36.73 8.48
N LEU A 145 8.75 37.04 8.61
CA LEU A 145 8.24 38.39 8.71
C LEU A 145 8.19 38.79 10.17
N HIS A 146 8.97 39.81 10.55
CA HIS A 146 8.99 40.28 11.93
C HIS A 146 7.66 40.96 12.28
N PRO A 147 7.03 40.66 13.47
CA PRO A 147 5.74 41.26 13.83
C PRO A 147 5.71 42.78 13.82
N MET A 148 6.84 43.42 14.12
CA MET A 148 6.98 44.88 14.10
C MET A 148 7.27 45.47 12.72
N SER A 149 7.43 44.68 11.68
CA SER A 149 7.66 45.18 10.30
C SER A 149 6.37 45.57 9.58
N HIS A 150 5.27 45.71 10.30
CA HIS A 150 3.92 45.93 9.75
C HIS A 150 3.34 47.31 10.02
N GLU A 151 4.13 48.20 10.59
CA GLU A 151 3.67 49.55 10.93
C GLU A 151 3.18 50.36 9.70
N LEU A 152 3.44 49.83 8.48
CA LEU A 152 3.09 50.43 7.20
C LEU A 152 2.43 49.40 6.27
N ASP A 153 1.28 48.85 6.64
CA ASP A 153 0.39 48.08 5.77
C ASP A 153 1.05 46.85 5.07
N PHE A 154 1.87 46.07 5.80
CA PHE A 154 2.54 44.91 5.23
C PHE A 154 3.43 45.19 4.00
N MET A 155 3.98 46.40 3.84
CA MET A 155 4.81 46.74 2.68
C MET A 155 6.01 45.80 2.49
N ASN A 156 6.47 45.14 3.57
CA ASN A 156 7.56 44.12 3.50
C ASN A 156 7.09 42.75 3.03
N PHE A 157 5.78 42.56 2.81
CA PHE A 157 5.22 41.29 2.36
C PHE A 157 5.78 40.84 1.00
N ILE A 158 6.21 41.80 0.16
CA ILE A 158 6.86 41.53 -1.13
C ILE A 158 8.09 40.59 -0.96
N ARG A 159 8.80 40.64 0.19
CA ARG A 159 9.96 39.83 0.47
C ARG A 159 9.68 38.31 0.49
N VAL A 160 8.43 37.92 0.75
CA VAL A 160 7.97 36.54 0.69
C VAL A 160 8.13 35.97 -0.72
N PHE A 161 8.03 36.82 -1.74
CA PHE A 161 8.02 36.44 -3.16
C PHE A 161 9.36 36.72 -3.87
N ASP A 162 10.34 37.30 -3.16
CA ASP A 162 11.66 37.61 -3.73
C ASP A 162 12.46 36.35 -4.04
N ASP A 163 12.23 35.27 -3.26
CA ASP A 163 12.91 33.99 -3.43
C ASP A 163 11.92 32.84 -3.37
N LYS A 164 11.65 32.25 -4.53
CA LYS A 164 10.72 31.11 -4.69
C LYS A 164 11.13 29.88 -3.90
N SER A 165 12.43 29.72 -3.59
CA SER A 165 12.98 28.55 -2.89
C SER A 165 12.82 28.60 -1.38
N SER A 166 12.20 29.63 -0.84
CA SER A 166 12.05 29.85 0.61
C SER A 166 10.67 30.35 1.02
N ILE A 167 9.67 30.22 0.15
CA ILE A 167 8.31 30.65 0.45
C ILE A 167 7.71 29.85 1.62
N GLU A 168 8.11 28.61 1.80
CA GLU A 168 7.68 27.71 2.87
C GLU A 168 8.12 28.19 4.25
N ASP A 169 9.24 28.95 4.34
CA ASP A 169 9.72 29.54 5.60
C ASP A 169 8.70 30.48 6.22
N TYR A 170 7.83 31.08 5.40
CA TYR A 170 6.79 32.04 5.82
C TYR A 170 5.45 31.37 6.14
N THR A 171 5.35 30.05 6.04
CA THR A 171 4.14 29.30 6.37
C THR A 171 4.09 28.94 7.86
N SER A 172 2.98 28.38 8.33
CA SER A 172 2.85 27.91 9.71
C SER A 172 3.79 26.72 9.98
N LYS A 173 4.17 26.52 11.26
CA LYS A 173 5.00 25.37 11.69
C LYS A 173 4.37 23.99 11.38
N GLY A 174 3.06 23.95 11.21
CA GLY A 174 2.32 22.73 10.89
C GLY A 174 1.99 22.61 9.40
N PHE A 175 2.59 23.47 8.55
CA PHE A 175 2.36 23.35 7.11
C PHE A 175 2.99 22.04 6.61
N ALA A 176 2.15 21.20 6.00
CA ALA A 176 2.56 20.00 5.29
C ALA A 176 1.82 20.00 3.94
N PRO A 177 2.52 19.86 2.82
CA PRO A 177 1.88 19.82 1.52
C PRO A 177 1.04 18.56 1.36
N ASP A 178 -0.19 18.71 0.88
CA ASP A 178 -1.03 17.60 0.44
C ASP A 178 -0.74 17.30 -1.04
N TYR A 179 0.09 16.32 -1.29
CA TYR A 179 0.50 15.93 -2.65
C TYR A 179 -0.67 15.47 -3.51
N LEU A 180 -1.71 14.87 -2.92
CA LEU A 180 -2.89 14.47 -3.66
C LEU A 180 -3.66 15.69 -4.19
N SER A 181 -3.79 16.74 -3.39
CA SER A 181 -4.38 18.00 -3.83
C SER A 181 -3.57 18.67 -4.95
N VAL A 182 -2.24 18.66 -4.84
CA VAL A 182 -1.35 19.18 -5.89
C VAL A 182 -1.51 18.38 -7.18
N PHE A 183 -1.51 17.06 -7.09
CA PHE A 183 -1.72 16.17 -8.24
C PHE A 183 -3.07 16.43 -8.91
N ILE A 184 -4.16 16.51 -8.14
CA ILE A 184 -5.50 16.76 -8.67
C ILE A 184 -5.55 18.12 -9.41
N TYR A 185 -4.92 19.14 -8.84
CA TYR A 185 -4.84 20.46 -9.47
C TYR A 185 -4.09 20.39 -10.81
N GLU A 186 -2.86 19.85 -10.83
CA GLU A 186 -2.05 19.75 -12.04
C GLU A 186 -2.68 18.82 -13.10
N PHE A 187 -3.31 17.73 -12.67
CA PHE A 187 -4.06 16.84 -13.57
C PHE A 187 -5.21 17.58 -14.26
N LYS A 188 -5.97 18.40 -13.52
CA LYS A 188 -7.05 19.24 -14.08
C LYS A 188 -6.53 20.34 -15.01
N GLN A 189 -5.28 20.80 -14.82
CA GLN A 189 -4.59 21.71 -15.75
C GLN A 189 -4.08 21.00 -17.01
N GLY A 190 -4.22 19.67 -17.11
CA GLY A 190 -3.77 18.91 -18.28
C GLY A 190 -2.26 18.68 -18.35
N LEU A 191 -1.54 18.87 -17.22
CA LEU A 191 -0.09 18.64 -17.17
C LEU A 191 0.26 17.16 -17.18
N PHE A 192 -0.66 16.29 -16.75
CA PHE A 192 -0.53 14.84 -16.76
C PHE A 192 -1.40 14.21 -17.84
N LYS A 193 -0.80 13.31 -18.64
CA LYS A 193 -1.53 12.44 -19.55
C LYS A 193 -1.23 10.99 -19.17
N TYR A 194 -2.25 10.26 -18.70
CA TYR A 194 -2.14 8.86 -18.33
C TYR A 194 -1.67 8.01 -19.50
N GLN A 195 -0.78 7.07 -19.23
CA GLN A 195 -0.30 6.08 -20.20
C GLN A 195 -0.68 4.66 -19.79
N THR A 196 -0.18 4.15 -18.66
CA THR A 196 -0.44 2.77 -18.24
C THR A 196 -0.13 2.55 -16.75
N VAL A 197 -0.68 1.47 -16.19
CA VAL A 197 -0.21 0.90 -14.92
C VAL A 197 1.07 0.11 -15.19
N MET A 198 2.09 0.34 -14.38
CA MET A 198 3.39 -0.34 -14.48
C MET A 198 3.50 -1.49 -13.49
N ASN A 199 3.03 -1.27 -12.26
CA ASN A 199 3.04 -2.27 -11.21
C ASN A 199 1.85 -2.06 -10.27
N LEU A 200 1.40 -3.16 -9.67
CA LEU A 200 0.38 -3.18 -8.63
C LEU A 200 0.82 -4.18 -7.58
N LYS A 201 0.88 -3.75 -6.33
CA LYS A 201 1.07 -4.60 -5.17
C LYS A 201 0.08 -4.23 -4.07
N PHE A 202 -0.09 -5.13 -3.12
CA PHE A 202 -0.91 -4.88 -1.94
C PHE A 202 -0.08 -5.05 -0.68
N HIS A 203 -0.30 -4.18 0.29
CA HIS A 203 0.35 -4.17 1.59
C HIS A 203 -0.62 -4.62 2.67
N PHE A 204 -0.19 -5.52 3.54
CA PHE A 204 -1.04 -6.11 4.57
C PHE A 204 -0.44 -5.95 5.96
N PHE A 205 -1.25 -5.39 6.86
CA PHE A 205 -0.98 -5.19 8.28
C PHE A 205 -2.10 -5.76 9.17
N GLN A 206 -2.97 -6.61 8.62
CA GLN A 206 -4.11 -7.19 9.35
C GLN A 206 -3.71 -8.30 10.33
N ILE A 207 -2.55 -8.91 10.15
CA ILE A 207 -2.06 -9.95 11.06
C ILE A 207 -1.14 -9.31 12.10
N PRO A 208 -1.50 -9.34 13.39
CA PRO A 208 -0.66 -8.79 14.45
C PRO A 208 0.76 -9.37 14.43
N GLY A 209 1.76 -8.51 14.56
CA GLY A 209 3.16 -8.89 14.55
C GLY A 209 3.76 -9.15 13.18
N PHE A 210 3.00 -8.98 12.09
CA PHE A 210 3.49 -9.24 10.72
C PHE A 210 3.04 -8.18 9.71
N TYR A 211 3.93 -7.94 8.76
CA TYR A 211 3.66 -7.24 7.53
C TYR A 211 3.97 -8.15 6.35
N PHE A 212 3.15 -8.13 5.31
CA PHE A 212 3.44 -8.82 4.06
C PHE A 212 2.93 -8.06 2.83
N GLU A 213 3.59 -8.33 1.70
CA GLU A 213 3.23 -7.78 0.40
C GLU A 213 2.69 -8.89 -0.51
N LEU A 214 1.70 -8.54 -1.34
CA LEU A 214 1.27 -9.37 -2.45
C LEU A 214 1.70 -8.75 -3.76
N GLU A 215 2.28 -9.57 -4.62
CA GLU A 215 2.54 -9.24 -6.00
C GLU A 215 1.92 -10.28 -6.93
N LYS A 216 1.67 -9.88 -8.17
CA LYS A 216 1.07 -10.75 -9.17
C LYS A 216 2.16 -11.39 -10.02
N PHE A 217 2.22 -12.72 -9.98
CA PHE A 217 3.13 -13.52 -10.79
C PHE A 217 2.38 -14.17 -11.94
N ASN A 218 2.91 -13.99 -13.15
CA ASN A 218 2.36 -14.58 -14.37
C ASN A 218 3.38 -15.60 -14.93
N ARG A 219 3.37 -16.78 -14.34
CA ARG A 219 4.29 -17.88 -14.69
C ARG A 219 3.54 -19.20 -14.81
N SER A 220 4.15 -20.16 -15.47
CA SER A 220 3.58 -21.51 -15.60
C SER A 220 3.65 -22.27 -14.27
N GLY A 221 2.71 -23.18 -14.05
CA GLY A 221 2.66 -24.01 -12.85
C GLY A 221 1.56 -23.58 -11.88
N TYR A 222 1.60 -24.18 -10.68
CA TYR A 222 0.55 -23.99 -9.67
C TYR A 222 0.79 -22.78 -8.75
N ASN A 223 2.03 -22.29 -8.66
CA ASN A 223 2.42 -21.14 -7.83
C ASN A 223 2.43 -19.87 -8.69
N THR A 224 1.25 -19.39 -9.04
CA THR A 224 1.00 -18.26 -9.94
C THR A 224 -0.17 -17.40 -9.44
N GLY A 225 -0.33 -16.20 -9.96
CA GLY A 225 -1.34 -15.24 -9.53
C GLY A 225 -0.86 -14.33 -8.40
N TRP A 226 -1.73 -13.97 -7.47
CA TRP A 226 -1.38 -13.15 -6.30
C TRP A 226 -0.75 -14.01 -5.22
N LEU A 227 0.53 -13.77 -4.93
CA LEU A 227 1.31 -14.51 -3.95
C LEU A 227 1.96 -13.55 -2.96
N ILE A 228 2.27 -14.05 -1.77
CA ILE A 228 3.07 -13.33 -0.77
C ILE A 228 4.50 -13.26 -1.28
N SER A 229 4.91 -12.07 -1.74
CA SER A 229 6.25 -11.80 -2.26
C SER A 229 7.22 -11.37 -1.17
N ARG A 230 6.73 -10.83 -0.06
CA ARG A 230 7.50 -10.39 1.10
C ARG A 230 6.76 -10.69 2.37
N LEU A 231 7.47 -11.11 3.40
CA LEU A 231 6.97 -11.32 4.76
C LEU A 231 8.01 -10.85 5.77
N THR A 232 7.58 -10.04 6.74
CA THR A 232 8.45 -9.49 7.79
C THR A 232 7.71 -9.51 9.12
N ALA A 233 8.37 -10.01 10.17
CA ALA A 233 7.89 -9.82 11.53
C ALA A 233 8.13 -8.37 11.94
N ILE A 234 7.13 -7.71 12.51
CA ILE A 234 7.19 -6.30 12.91
C ILE A 234 6.53 -6.09 14.28
N THR A 235 7.04 -5.16 15.05
CA THR A 235 6.38 -4.64 16.26
C THR A 235 5.37 -3.55 15.88
N ASP A 236 4.53 -3.15 16.85
CA ASP A 236 3.57 -2.05 16.63
C ASP A 236 4.27 -0.72 16.34
N ASP A 237 5.43 -0.47 16.97
CA ASP A 237 6.24 0.73 16.71
C ASP A 237 6.84 0.70 15.28
N GLU A 238 7.37 -0.45 14.87
CA GLU A 238 7.91 -0.65 13.52
C GLU A 238 6.81 -0.56 12.46
N LYS A 239 5.59 -0.99 12.77
CA LYS A 239 4.43 -0.84 11.90
C LYS A 239 4.18 0.63 11.55
N ALA A 240 4.17 1.52 12.54
CA ALA A 240 3.95 2.95 12.32
C ALA A 240 5.04 3.58 11.44
N VAL A 241 6.31 3.20 11.70
CA VAL A 241 7.46 3.66 10.90
C VAL A 241 7.40 3.13 9.48
N LEU A 242 7.07 1.85 9.31
CA LEU A 242 6.99 1.21 7.99
C LEU A 242 5.83 1.80 7.16
N MET A 243 4.69 2.09 7.79
CA MET A 243 3.58 2.74 7.09
C MET A 243 3.99 4.12 6.57
N LYS A 244 4.63 4.95 7.39
CA LYS A 244 5.15 6.26 6.95
C LYS A 244 6.15 6.11 5.81
N TYR A 245 7.06 5.15 5.92
CA TYR A 245 8.04 4.87 4.86
C TYR A 245 7.37 4.48 3.53
N ILE A 246 6.37 3.61 3.56
CA ILE A 246 5.65 3.16 2.35
C ILE A 246 4.84 4.31 1.74
N TYR A 247 4.15 5.09 2.58
CA TYR A 247 3.34 6.23 2.12
C TYR A 247 4.18 7.47 1.74
N HIS A 248 5.49 7.45 2.02
CA HIS A 248 6.39 8.60 1.84
C HIS A 248 5.92 9.84 2.65
N ASP A 249 5.44 9.61 3.90
CA ASP A 249 4.97 10.64 4.84
C ASP A 249 6.11 11.12 5.78
#